data_da8dda1b9d22b25416f37b59877f6810
#
_entry.id   da8dda1b9d22b25416f37b59877f6810
#
_cell.length_a   1.000
_cell.length_b   1.000
_cell.length_c   1.000
_cell.angle_alpha   90.00
_cell.angle_beta   90.00
_cell.angle_gamma   90.00
#
_symmetry.space_group_name_H-M   'P 1'
#
loop_
_entity.id
_entity.type
_entity.pdbx_description
1 polymer ?
#
loop_
_entity_poly.entity_id
_entity_poly.type
_entity_poly.pdbx_seq_one_letter_code
_entity_poly.pdbx_strand_id
1 'polypeptide(L)'
;MAALTTPHVRFQGSFLDAMAEFAEEGRTSDGSGIGSDLEEWGGRWDTAEGFAAYVQEKVAERDGVVDPDWVRCTNLWWVVDGQYVGRMSIRHELNDWLSEVGGHIGYDVRRSRRREGHATAMLAAALTVACELGIEQALLTCDDDNLASRIVIERNGGVLEDVRRRKMRFWVPTSRRDTEAGVAGVRS
;
A
#
# COMPACT_ATOMS: atom_id res chain seq x y z
N MET A 1 -16.64 -3.63 10.23
CA MET A 1 -16.28 -2.39 9.47
C MET A 1 -14.85 -2.50 8.95
N ALA A 2 -14.58 -1.98 7.74
CA ALA A 2 -13.25 -1.97 7.14
C ALA A 2 -12.57 -0.60 7.37
N ALA A 3 -11.28 -0.58 7.73
CA ALA A 3 -10.53 0.65 7.95
C ALA A 3 -9.01 0.44 7.75
N LEU A 4 -8.31 1.52 7.35
CA LEU A 4 -6.87 1.62 7.51
C LEU A 4 -6.54 1.91 8.98
N THR A 5 -5.54 1.22 9.52
CA THR A 5 -5.03 1.42 10.87
C THR A 5 -3.52 1.32 10.90
N THR A 6 -2.89 1.97 11.85
CA THR A 6 -1.47 1.76 12.15
C THR A 6 -1.25 0.29 12.56
N PRO A 7 -0.12 -0.34 12.21
CA PRO A 7 0.27 -1.65 12.69
C PRO A 7 0.12 -1.76 14.22
N HIS A 8 -0.46 -2.88 14.70
CA HIS A 8 -0.68 -3.05 16.14
C HIS A 8 -0.66 -4.52 16.53
N VAL A 9 -0.07 -4.82 17.67
CA VAL A 9 0.15 -6.19 18.19
C VAL A 9 -1.13 -7.02 18.35
N ARG A 10 -2.28 -6.38 18.56
CA ARG A 10 -3.58 -7.08 18.70
C ARG A 10 -4.00 -7.90 17.49
N PHE A 11 -3.39 -7.67 16.33
CA PHE A 11 -3.73 -8.36 15.09
C PHE A 11 -2.83 -9.55 14.80
N GLN A 12 -1.92 -9.94 15.72
CA GLN A 12 -0.91 -11.00 15.50
C GLN A 12 -1.52 -12.25 14.87
N GLY A 13 -2.55 -12.84 15.45
CA GLY A 13 -3.12 -14.09 14.95
C GLY A 13 -3.55 -13.99 13.48
N SER A 14 -4.38 -13.00 13.13
CA SER A 14 -4.83 -12.82 11.75
C SER A 14 -3.74 -12.34 10.79
N PHE A 15 -2.71 -11.68 11.30
CA PHE A 15 -1.51 -11.33 10.53
C PHE A 15 -0.73 -12.59 10.18
N LEU A 16 -0.46 -13.48 11.12
CA LEU A 16 0.25 -14.73 10.88
C LEU A 16 -0.49 -15.63 9.87
N ASP A 17 -1.82 -15.72 9.97
CA ASP A 17 -2.63 -16.41 8.98
C ASP A 17 -2.43 -15.84 7.56
N ALA A 18 -2.35 -14.51 7.45
CA ALA A 18 -2.12 -13.86 6.16
C ALA A 18 -0.69 -14.09 5.64
N MET A 19 0.32 -14.07 6.52
CA MET A 19 1.72 -14.34 6.13
C MET A 19 1.89 -15.78 5.65
N ALA A 20 1.18 -16.74 6.26
CA ALA A 20 1.15 -18.11 5.77
C ALA A 20 0.58 -18.20 4.34
N GLU A 21 -0.52 -17.49 4.05
CA GLU A 21 -1.09 -17.43 2.69
C GLU A 21 -0.10 -16.82 1.68
N PHE A 22 0.62 -15.75 2.03
CA PHE A 22 1.62 -15.16 1.14
C PHE A 22 2.82 -16.07 0.91
N ALA A 23 3.28 -16.78 1.94
CA ALA A 23 4.36 -17.76 1.81
C ALA A 23 3.96 -18.94 0.90
N GLU A 24 2.72 -19.46 1.04
CA GLU A 24 2.17 -20.50 0.17
C GLU A 24 2.05 -20.07 -1.30
N GLU A 25 1.87 -18.77 -1.56
CA GLU A 25 1.90 -18.20 -2.90
C GLU A 25 3.32 -18.01 -3.47
N GLY A 26 4.36 -18.35 -2.71
CA GLY A 26 5.76 -18.19 -3.11
C GLY A 26 6.22 -16.73 -3.12
N ARG A 27 5.62 -15.87 -2.26
CA ARG A 27 5.96 -14.46 -2.18
C ARG A 27 7.29 -14.18 -1.49
N THR A 28 7.85 -15.16 -0.78
CA THR A 28 9.16 -15.02 -0.13
C THR A 28 10.22 -14.70 -1.18
N SER A 29 11.00 -13.65 -0.97
CA SER A 29 12.07 -13.20 -1.87
C SER A 29 11.61 -12.83 -3.30
N ASP A 30 10.34 -12.45 -3.49
CA ASP A 30 9.80 -12.02 -4.79
C ASP A 30 10.14 -10.55 -5.14
N GLY A 31 10.91 -9.88 -4.28
CA GLY A 31 11.28 -8.47 -4.42
C GLY A 31 10.17 -7.49 -4.03
N SER A 32 9.03 -7.98 -3.51
CA SER A 32 7.99 -7.14 -2.94
C SER A 32 8.26 -6.82 -1.47
N GLY A 33 7.59 -5.79 -0.94
CA GLY A 33 7.71 -5.48 0.48
C GLY A 33 7.20 -6.61 1.39
N ILE A 34 6.19 -7.39 0.96
CA ILE A 34 5.76 -8.61 1.68
C ILE A 34 6.83 -9.69 1.60
N GLY A 35 7.47 -9.85 0.44
CA GLY A 35 8.55 -10.83 0.26
C GLY A 35 9.74 -10.53 1.16
N SER A 36 10.14 -9.27 1.26
CA SER A 36 11.20 -8.83 2.18
C SER A 36 10.84 -9.07 3.65
N ASP A 37 9.60 -8.74 4.05
CA ASP A 37 9.15 -8.99 5.42
C ASP A 37 9.11 -10.50 5.75
N LEU A 38 8.67 -11.35 4.82
CA LEU A 38 8.69 -12.82 4.99
C LEU A 38 10.12 -13.35 5.15
N GLU A 39 11.07 -12.81 4.39
CA GLU A 39 12.47 -13.21 4.44
C GLU A 39 13.15 -12.77 5.73
N GLU A 40 12.94 -11.53 6.15
CA GLU A 40 13.61 -10.93 7.31
C GLU A 40 12.98 -11.35 8.64
N TRP A 41 11.65 -11.37 8.70
CA TRP A 41 10.87 -11.54 9.93
C TRP A 41 10.21 -12.91 10.06
N GLY A 42 10.21 -13.73 9.01
CA GLY A 42 9.62 -15.06 9.03
C GLY A 42 10.16 -15.91 10.19
N GLY A 43 9.25 -16.46 11.01
CA GLY A 43 9.58 -17.19 12.23
C GLY A 43 9.94 -16.32 13.46
N ARG A 44 10.33 -15.06 13.28
CA ARG A 44 10.60 -14.15 14.41
C ARG A 44 9.30 -13.57 14.98
N TRP A 45 8.36 -13.25 14.15
CA TRP A 45 7.05 -12.70 14.52
C TRP A 45 6.06 -13.72 15.11
N ASP A 46 6.45 -15.00 15.19
CA ASP A 46 5.63 -16.05 15.84
C ASP A 46 5.56 -15.85 17.35
N THR A 47 6.57 -15.20 17.94
CA THR A 47 6.58 -14.83 19.36
C THR A 47 5.96 -13.45 19.58
N ALA A 48 5.44 -13.20 20.78
CA ALA A 48 4.87 -11.90 21.12
C ALA A 48 5.92 -10.77 21.07
N GLU A 49 7.15 -11.05 21.52
CA GLU A 49 8.26 -10.12 21.51
C GLU A 49 8.71 -9.79 20.08
N GLY A 50 8.87 -10.81 19.24
CA GLY A 50 9.29 -10.63 17.85
C GLY A 50 8.23 -9.89 17.05
N PHE A 51 6.95 -10.20 17.25
CA PHE A 51 5.88 -9.46 16.61
C PHE A 51 5.79 -8.00 17.08
N ALA A 52 6.00 -7.74 18.37
CA ALA A 52 6.05 -6.37 18.89
C ALA A 52 7.20 -5.58 18.27
N ALA A 53 8.38 -6.20 18.11
CA ALA A 53 9.53 -5.59 17.45
C ALA A 53 9.24 -5.26 15.97
N TYR A 54 8.64 -6.18 15.22
CA TYR A 54 8.19 -5.95 13.84
C TYR A 54 7.22 -4.77 13.75
N VAL A 55 6.18 -4.76 14.59
CA VAL A 55 5.19 -3.67 14.63
C VAL A 55 5.87 -2.33 14.94
N GLN A 56 6.78 -2.30 15.92
CA GLN A 56 7.52 -1.10 16.29
C GLN A 56 8.36 -0.58 15.13
N GLU A 57 9.07 -1.45 14.42
CA GLU A 57 9.86 -1.08 13.24
C GLU A 57 8.97 -0.47 12.15
N LYS A 58 7.88 -1.16 11.77
CA LYS A 58 6.97 -0.67 10.72
C LYS A 58 6.30 0.66 11.07
N VAL A 59 6.09 0.95 12.33
CA VAL A 59 5.58 2.25 12.80
C VAL A 59 6.67 3.31 12.76
N ALA A 60 7.91 2.97 13.15
CA ALA A 60 9.03 3.91 13.21
C ALA A 60 9.51 4.38 11.82
N GLU A 61 9.30 3.60 10.76
CA GLU A 61 9.66 3.96 9.38
C GLU A 61 9.03 5.30 8.92
N ARG A 62 7.97 5.75 9.58
CA ARG A 62 7.34 7.03 9.30
C ARG A 62 8.21 8.24 9.63
N ASP A 63 8.92 8.18 10.74
CA ASP A 63 9.60 9.32 11.35
C ASP A 63 11.12 9.27 11.18
N GLY A 64 11.66 8.11 10.79
CA GLY A 64 13.09 7.88 10.65
C GLY A 64 13.47 7.18 9.36
N VAL A 65 14.64 7.52 8.83
CA VAL A 65 15.33 6.78 7.78
C VAL A 65 16.46 6.03 8.46
N VAL A 66 16.34 4.72 8.53
CA VAL A 66 17.37 3.85 9.13
C VAL A 66 18.55 3.68 8.17
N ASP A 67 18.31 3.83 6.86
CA ASP A 67 19.27 3.66 5.78
C ASP A 67 19.15 4.84 4.80
N PRO A 68 20.26 5.46 4.36
CA PRO A 68 20.25 6.57 3.39
C PRO A 68 19.57 6.24 2.06
N ASP A 69 19.54 4.95 1.69
CA ASP A 69 18.91 4.48 0.44
C ASP A 69 17.40 4.24 0.60
N TRP A 70 16.85 4.35 1.82
CA TRP A 70 15.43 4.20 2.08
C TRP A 70 14.77 5.55 2.38
N VAL A 71 13.57 5.73 1.86
CA VAL A 71 12.76 6.91 2.13
C VAL A 71 11.81 6.65 3.30
N ARG A 72 11.37 7.70 3.99
CA ARG A 72 10.35 7.58 5.03
C ARG A 72 9.09 6.92 4.47
N CYS A 73 8.48 6.05 5.27
CA CYS A 73 7.36 5.25 4.83
C CYS A 73 6.27 5.14 5.91
N THR A 74 5.05 5.50 5.60
CA THR A 74 3.91 5.25 6.47
C THR A 74 3.30 3.89 6.12
N ASN A 75 3.46 2.92 7.02
CA ASN A 75 2.85 1.60 6.89
C ASN A 75 1.48 1.58 7.56
N LEU A 76 0.49 1.07 6.86
CA LEU A 76 -0.89 0.94 7.32
C LEU A 76 -1.42 -0.46 7.03
N TRP A 77 -2.26 -0.96 7.91
CA TRP A 77 -2.95 -2.23 7.74
C TRP A 77 -4.42 -2.02 7.42
N TRP A 78 -4.91 -2.79 6.45
CA TRP A 78 -6.33 -2.88 6.16
C TRP A 78 -6.94 -3.94 7.04
N VAL A 79 -7.81 -3.50 7.94
CA VAL A 79 -8.46 -4.36 8.93
C VAL A 79 -9.96 -4.38 8.64
N VAL A 80 -10.53 -5.57 8.59
CA VAL A 80 -11.97 -5.80 8.39
C VAL A 80 -12.47 -6.65 9.55
N ASP A 81 -13.44 -6.13 10.29
CA ASP A 81 -14.06 -6.81 11.44
C ASP A 81 -13.04 -7.39 12.45
N GLY A 82 -11.98 -6.60 12.72
CA GLY A 82 -10.94 -6.97 13.65
C GLY A 82 -9.87 -7.92 13.09
N GLN A 83 -9.93 -8.27 11.81
CA GLN A 83 -8.96 -9.16 11.15
C GLN A 83 -8.06 -8.37 10.19
N TYR A 84 -6.77 -8.69 10.20
CA TYR A 84 -5.83 -8.22 9.19
C TYR A 84 -6.17 -8.83 7.82
N VAL A 85 -6.35 -7.98 6.82
CA VAL A 85 -6.71 -8.37 5.45
C VAL A 85 -5.64 -8.01 4.44
N GLY A 86 -4.88 -6.96 4.72
CA GLY A 86 -3.84 -6.51 3.82
C GLY A 86 -3.03 -5.37 4.41
N ARG A 87 -2.04 -4.93 3.66
CA ARG A 87 -1.16 -3.82 4.04
C ARG A 87 -1.07 -2.79 2.94
N MET A 88 -0.64 -1.62 3.33
CA MET A 88 -0.30 -0.52 2.45
C MET A 88 0.93 0.22 2.98
N SER A 89 1.82 0.56 2.09
CA SER A 89 3.01 1.37 2.36
C SER A 89 2.94 2.64 1.55
N ILE A 90 3.04 3.80 2.21
CA ILE A 90 3.05 5.13 1.58
C ILE A 90 4.43 5.73 1.80
N ARG A 91 5.24 5.78 0.76
CA ARG A 91 6.57 6.40 0.73
C ARG A 91 6.40 7.89 0.57
N HIS A 92 7.03 8.68 1.45
CA HIS A 92 6.80 10.13 1.50
C HIS A 92 7.47 10.87 0.34
N GLU A 93 8.47 10.27 -0.28
CA GLU A 93 9.23 10.82 -1.38
C GLU A 93 9.70 9.71 -2.33
N LEU A 94 10.08 10.08 -3.54
CA LEU A 94 10.61 9.15 -4.54
C LEU A 94 12.11 9.36 -4.68
N ASN A 95 12.88 8.29 -4.52
CA ASN A 95 14.23 8.20 -5.04
C ASN A 95 14.22 7.68 -6.49
N ASP A 96 15.39 7.56 -7.11
CA ASP A 96 15.52 7.11 -8.51
C ASP A 96 14.88 5.74 -8.74
N TRP A 97 15.09 4.78 -7.83
CA TRP A 97 14.51 3.45 -7.94
C TRP A 97 12.99 3.46 -7.81
N LEU A 98 12.46 4.18 -6.82
CA LEU A 98 11.01 4.31 -6.60
C LEU A 98 10.31 5.00 -7.76
N SER A 99 10.99 5.97 -8.40
CA SER A 99 10.48 6.66 -9.58
C SER A 99 10.33 5.73 -10.79
N GLU A 100 11.17 4.68 -10.88
CA GLU A 100 11.13 3.73 -11.99
C GLU A 100 10.24 2.50 -11.71
N VAL A 101 10.28 1.95 -10.48
CA VAL A 101 9.75 0.61 -10.19
C VAL A 101 8.80 0.55 -9.01
N GLY A 102 9.04 1.31 -7.94
CA GLY A 102 8.34 1.15 -6.67
C GLY A 102 7.13 2.08 -6.48
N GLY A 103 7.22 3.32 -6.94
CA GLY A 103 6.22 4.36 -6.73
C GLY A 103 6.07 4.80 -5.27
N HIS A 104 5.12 5.72 -5.02
CA HIS A 104 4.78 6.16 -3.68
C HIS A 104 4.00 5.11 -2.88
N ILE A 105 3.10 4.37 -3.53
CA ILE A 105 2.17 3.49 -2.82
C ILE A 105 2.30 2.05 -3.31
N GLY A 106 2.60 1.15 -2.37
CA GLY A 106 2.53 -0.29 -2.55
C GLY A 106 1.44 -0.91 -1.67
N TYR A 107 0.79 -1.98 -2.12
CA TYR A 107 -0.24 -2.65 -1.34
C TYR A 107 -0.33 -4.14 -1.65
N ASP A 108 -0.76 -4.90 -0.64
CA ASP A 108 -1.01 -6.33 -0.74
C ASP A 108 -2.32 -6.68 -0.03
N VAL A 109 -3.06 -7.65 -0.58
CA VAL A 109 -4.26 -8.23 0.04
C VAL A 109 -4.08 -9.74 0.09
N ARG A 110 -4.33 -10.33 1.27
CA ARG A 110 -4.25 -11.79 1.47
C ARG A 110 -5.16 -12.53 0.50
N ARG A 111 -4.72 -13.69 0.01
CA ARG A 111 -5.38 -14.46 -1.05
C ARG A 111 -6.85 -14.73 -0.76
N SER A 112 -7.16 -15.18 0.45
CA SER A 112 -8.51 -15.56 0.87
C SER A 112 -9.53 -14.39 0.88
N ARG A 113 -9.05 -13.15 0.83
CA ARG A 113 -9.87 -11.93 0.88
C ARG A 113 -9.77 -11.07 -0.38
N ARG A 114 -9.25 -11.64 -1.49
CA ARG A 114 -9.20 -10.96 -2.78
C ARG A 114 -10.56 -10.99 -3.47
N ARG A 115 -10.75 -10.08 -4.42
CA ARG A 115 -11.97 -9.93 -5.25
C ARG A 115 -13.22 -9.48 -4.47
N GLU A 116 -13.04 -9.02 -3.23
CA GLU A 116 -14.07 -8.42 -2.37
C GLU A 116 -14.04 -6.88 -2.41
N GLY A 117 -13.22 -6.27 -3.28
CA GLY A 117 -13.10 -4.81 -3.42
C GLY A 117 -12.14 -4.16 -2.42
N HIS A 118 -11.50 -4.93 -1.54
CA HIS A 118 -10.63 -4.40 -0.49
C HIS A 118 -9.48 -3.55 -1.03
N ALA A 119 -8.76 -4.00 -2.06
CA ALA A 119 -7.65 -3.25 -2.64
C ALA A 119 -8.11 -1.87 -3.16
N THR A 120 -9.26 -1.78 -3.82
CA THR A 120 -9.81 -0.51 -4.32
C THR A 120 -10.16 0.44 -3.18
N ALA A 121 -10.85 -0.06 -2.14
CA ALA A 121 -11.22 0.74 -0.98
C ALA A 121 -10.00 1.17 -0.15
N MET A 122 -9.03 0.27 0.01
CA MET A 122 -7.78 0.53 0.71
C MET A 122 -6.97 1.62 0.00
N LEU A 123 -6.83 1.56 -1.32
CA LEU A 123 -6.13 2.60 -2.09
C LEU A 123 -6.87 3.94 -1.99
N ALA A 124 -8.20 3.97 -2.11
CA ALA A 124 -8.98 5.20 -1.93
C ALA A 124 -8.71 5.87 -0.57
N ALA A 125 -8.68 5.08 0.51
CA ALA A 125 -8.38 5.59 1.85
C ALA A 125 -6.92 6.07 1.98
N ALA A 126 -5.98 5.36 1.36
CA ALA A 126 -4.56 5.72 1.39
C ALA A 126 -4.24 7.01 0.62
N LEU A 127 -4.96 7.30 -0.47
CA LEU A 127 -4.80 8.55 -1.19
C LEU A 127 -5.14 9.77 -0.31
N THR A 128 -6.11 9.65 0.60
CA THR A 128 -6.38 10.69 1.60
C THR A 128 -5.19 10.89 2.54
N VAL A 129 -4.60 9.80 3.04
CA VAL A 129 -3.41 9.87 3.89
C VAL A 129 -2.21 10.44 3.13
N ALA A 130 -2.03 10.06 1.86
CA ALA A 130 -0.97 10.62 1.01
C ALA A 130 -1.13 12.13 0.81
N CYS A 131 -2.36 12.61 0.64
CA CYS A 131 -2.66 14.05 0.58
C CYS A 131 -2.27 14.78 1.88
N GLU A 132 -2.60 14.20 3.03
CA GLU A 132 -2.21 14.73 4.36
C GLU A 132 -0.68 14.76 4.56
N LEU A 133 0.05 13.88 3.90
CA LEU A 133 1.51 13.86 3.87
C LEU A 133 2.12 14.85 2.86
N GLY A 134 1.30 15.62 2.13
CA GLY A 134 1.75 16.61 1.15
C GLY A 134 2.04 16.06 -0.24
N ILE A 135 1.67 14.80 -0.51
CA ILE A 135 1.80 14.19 -1.83
C ILE A 135 0.57 14.56 -2.66
N GLU A 136 0.69 15.49 -3.60
CA GLU A 136 -0.43 15.94 -4.44
C GLU A 136 -0.84 14.91 -5.50
N GLN A 137 0.15 14.22 -6.06
CA GLN A 137 -0.05 13.13 -7.01
C GLN A 137 0.83 11.95 -6.60
N ALA A 138 0.22 10.79 -6.40
CA ALA A 138 0.95 9.58 -6.06
C ALA A 138 1.30 8.79 -7.33
N LEU A 139 2.58 8.45 -7.50
CA LEU A 139 3.01 7.47 -8.48
C LEU A 139 2.72 6.06 -7.95
N LEU A 140 1.98 5.27 -8.71
CA LEU A 140 1.79 3.84 -8.46
C LEU A 140 2.33 3.03 -9.64
N THR A 141 2.93 1.90 -9.35
CA THR A 141 3.44 1.00 -10.39
C THR A 141 2.88 -0.40 -10.20
N CYS A 142 2.66 -1.11 -11.30
CA CYS A 142 2.35 -2.54 -11.29
C CYS A 142 3.00 -3.22 -12.50
N ASP A 143 3.18 -4.54 -12.42
CA ASP A 143 3.65 -5.33 -13.56
C ASP A 143 2.68 -5.19 -14.75
N ASP A 144 3.22 -5.23 -15.96
CA ASP A 144 2.45 -5.05 -17.19
C ASP A 144 1.40 -6.15 -17.42
N ASP A 145 1.54 -7.29 -16.76
CA ASP A 145 0.61 -8.42 -16.74
C ASP A 145 -0.29 -8.45 -15.49
N ASN A 146 -0.07 -7.56 -14.50
CA ASN A 146 -0.88 -7.50 -13.29
C ASN A 146 -2.19 -6.71 -13.51
N LEU A 147 -3.11 -7.34 -14.26
CA LEU A 147 -4.41 -6.73 -14.56
C LEU A 147 -5.20 -6.35 -13.31
N ALA A 148 -5.08 -7.11 -12.23
CA ALA A 148 -5.80 -6.83 -10.98
C ALA A 148 -5.37 -5.49 -10.38
N SER A 149 -4.06 -5.24 -10.27
CA SER A 149 -3.54 -3.99 -9.75
C SER A 149 -3.85 -2.81 -10.68
N ARG A 150 -3.72 -2.99 -12.00
CA ARG A 150 -4.11 -2.00 -12.99
C ARG A 150 -5.56 -1.52 -12.77
N ILE A 151 -6.52 -2.45 -12.68
CA ILE A 151 -7.94 -2.12 -12.45
C ILE A 151 -8.14 -1.34 -11.14
N VAL A 152 -7.44 -1.71 -10.07
CA VAL A 152 -7.51 -1.02 -8.79
C VAL A 152 -7.03 0.42 -8.92
N ILE A 153 -5.91 0.64 -9.61
CA ILE A 153 -5.31 1.96 -9.81
C ILE A 153 -6.22 2.84 -10.69
N GLU A 154 -6.69 2.32 -11.83
CA GLU A 154 -7.57 3.04 -12.75
C GLU A 154 -8.91 3.41 -12.08
N ARG A 155 -9.48 2.54 -11.25
CA ARG A 155 -10.70 2.84 -10.48
C ARG A 155 -10.52 3.94 -9.44
N ASN A 156 -9.30 4.20 -9.02
CA ASN A 156 -8.95 5.30 -8.13
C ASN A 156 -8.48 6.56 -8.88
N GLY A 157 -8.72 6.62 -10.19
CA GLY A 157 -8.41 7.79 -11.00
C GLY A 157 -6.98 7.81 -11.53
N GLY A 158 -6.29 6.68 -11.50
CA GLY A 158 -4.94 6.55 -12.04
C GLY A 158 -4.91 6.72 -13.57
N VAL A 159 -4.01 7.57 -14.03
CA VAL A 159 -3.74 7.81 -15.45
C VAL A 159 -2.39 7.22 -15.79
N LEU A 160 -2.35 6.33 -16.78
CA LEU A 160 -1.11 5.73 -17.25
C LEU A 160 -0.20 6.81 -17.84
N GLU A 161 1.04 6.88 -17.34
CA GLU A 161 2.09 7.73 -17.90
C GLU A 161 2.83 6.98 -19.00
N ASP A 162 3.41 5.84 -18.64
CA ASP A 162 4.19 4.99 -19.54
C ASP A 162 4.37 3.56 -19.03
N VAL A 163 5.11 2.77 -19.78
CA VAL A 163 5.56 1.43 -19.38
C VAL A 163 7.09 1.37 -19.47
N ARG A 164 7.76 1.11 -18.35
CA ARG A 164 9.21 0.94 -18.27
C ARG A 164 9.56 -0.33 -17.52
N ARG A 165 10.56 -1.05 -17.97
CA ARG A 165 11.07 -2.26 -17.30
C ARG A 165 9.95 -3.24 -16.92
N ARG A 166 8.94 -3.39 -17.78
CA ARG A 166 7.73 -4.18 -17.53
C ARG A 166 6.85 -3.67 -16.39
N LYS A 167 7.02 -2.41 -15.95
CA LYS A 167 6.15 -1.74 -14.99
C LYS A 167 5.31 -0.69 -15.70
N MET A 168 4.00 -0.81 -15.56
CA MET A 168 3.06 0.27 -15.87
C MET A 168 3.12 1.30 -14.75
N ARG A 169 3.27 2.58 -15.10
CA ARG A 169 3.41 3.70 -14.18
C ARG A 169 2.20 4.60 -14.30
N PHE A 170 1.53 4.85 -13.17
CA PHE A 170 0.30 5.63 -13.10
C PHE A 170 0.45 6.78 -12.13
N TRP A 171 0.00 7.96 -12.53
CA TRP A 171 -0.19 9.07 -11.61
C TRP A 171 -1.64 9.12 -11.14
N VAL A 172 -1.82 9.18 -9.82
CA VAL A 172 -3.13 9.20 -9.17
C VAL A 172 -3.23 10.45 -8.32
N PRO A 173 -4.20 11.36 -8.56
CA PRO A 173 -4.41 12.52 -7.70
C PRO A 173 -4.85 12.08 -6.31
N THR A 174 -4.27 12.66 -5.26
CA THR A 174 -4.54 12.31 -3.86
C THR A 174 -5.70 13.10 -3.28
N SER A 175 -5.96 14.31 -3.78
CA SER A 175 -7.15 15.08 -3.46
C SER A 175 -8.32 14.62 -4.32
N ARG A 176 -9.51 14.47 -3.74
CA ARG A 176 -10.72 14.42 -4.55
C ARG A 176 -10.79 15.74 -5.33
N ARG A 177 -10.81 15.68 -6.67
CA ARG A 177 -11.31 16.80 -7.44
C ARG A 177 -12.77 16.94 -7.04
N ASP A 178 -13.11 17.96 -6.26
CA ASP A 178 -14.48 18.41 -6.20
C ASP A 178 -14.84 18.72 -7.65
N THR A 179 -15.70 17.90 -8.24
CA THR A 179 -16.37 18.23 -9.49
C THR A 179 -17.23 19.44 -9.16
N GLU A 180 -16.66 20.64 -9.26
CA GLU A 180 -17.47 21.84 -9.39
C GLU A 180 -18.35 21.65 -10.60
N ALA A 181 -19.56 21.17 -10.32
CA ALA A 181 -20.65 21.25 -11.25
C ALA A 181 -20.85 22.75 -11.54
N GLY A 182 -20.36 23.17 -12.71
CA GLY A 182 -20.60 24.50 -13.22
C GLY A 182 -22.10 24.80 -13.24
N VAL A 183 -22.57 25.55 -12.29
CA VAL A 183 -23.83 26.27 -12.41
C VAL A 183 -23.55 27.44 -13.34
N ALA A 184 -23.67 27.18 -14.63
CA ALA A 184 -23.81 28.23 -15.61
C ALA A 184 -25.13 28.93 -15.32
N GLY A 185 -25.04 30.11 -14.65
CA GLY A 185 -26.17 31.02 -14.46
C GLY A 185 -26.70 31.47 -15.81
N VAL A 186 -27.85 30.97 -16.18
CA VAL A 186 -28.70 31.58 -17.19
C VAL A 186 -29.23 32.86 -16.58
N ARG A 187 -28.73 34.00 -17.02
CA ARG A 187 -29.40 35.31 -16.83
C ARG A 187 -30.29 35.57 -18.03
N SER A 188 -31.54 35.67 -17.74
CA SER A 188 -32.58 36.25 -18.61
C SER A 188 -32.39 37.73 -18.76
#